data_10a921aafe369ba821fc42f31548aa84
#
_entry.id   10a921aafe369ba821fc42f31548aa84
#
_cell.length_a   1.000
_cell.length_b   1.000
_cell.length_c   1.000
_cell.angle_alpha   90.00
_cell.angle_beta   90.00
_cell.angle_gamma   90.00
#
_symmetry.space_group_name_H-M   'P 1'
#
loop_
_entity.id
_entity.type
_entity.pdbx_description
1 polymer ?
#
loop_
_entity_poly.entity_id
_entity_poly.type
_entity_poly.pdbx_seq_one_letter_code
_entity_poly.pdbx_strand_id
1 'polypeptide(L)'
;SEAQLSEIEAGFEISMDCAYDIFGKYAFRRISSIPPAKRNPINVALFESWSVGLSELSSWQRKKIIENKETLWKYFVDALQNHSYSSDINTAKYNSVKRRFEIVDKIISEVLEK
;
A
#
# COMPACT_ATOMS: atom_id res chain seq x y z
N SER A 1 -24.87 -8.65 -7.67
CA SER A 1 -25.41 -8.16 -8.95
C SER A 1 -24.27 -7.79 -9.91
N GLU A 2 -24.58 -7.67 -11.17
CA GLU A 2 -23.61 -7.25 -12.19
C GLU A 2 -23.06 -5.85 -11.89
N ALA A 3 -23.90 -4.94 -11.42
CA ALA A 3 -23.48 -3.59 -11.05
C ALA A 3 -22.46 -3.61 -9.92
N GLN A 4 -22.66 -4.44 -8.89
CA GLN A 4 -21.72 -4.57 -7.77
C GLN A 4 -20.41 -5.18 -8.23
N LEU A 5 -20.44 -6.19 -9.09
CA LEU A 5 -19.21 -6.79 -9.63
C LEU A 5 -18.43 -5.78 -10.47
N SER A 6 -19.11 -4.98 -11.28
CA SER A 6 -18.48 -3.94 -12.09
C SER A 6 -17.81 -2.88 -11.22
N GLU A 7 -18.44 -2.49 -10.11
CA GLU A 7 -17.86 -1.54 -9.15
C GLU A 7 -16.62 -2.11 -8.47
N ILE A 8 -16.66 -3.40 -8.08
CA ILE A 8 -15.52 -4.08 -7.46
C ILE A 8 -14.35 -4.17 -8.44
N GLU A 9 -14.63 -4.56 -9.69
CA GLU A 9 -13.61 -4.63 -10.73
C GLU A 9 -12.98 -3.27 -11.02
N ALA A 10 -13.78 -2.21 -11.13
CA ALA A 10 -13.29 -0.86 -11.34
C ALA A 10 -12.43 -0.38 -10.17
N GLY A 11 -12.84 -0.67 -8.94
CA GLY A 11 -12.07 -0.34 -7.74
C GLY A 11 -10.74 -1.07 -7.70
N PHE A 12 -10.72 -2.34 -8.10
CA PHE A 12 -9.50 -3.13 -8.17
C PHE A 12 -8.53 -2.56 -9.22
N GLU A 13 -9.01 -2.27 -10.42
CA GLU A 13 -8.18 -1.69 -11.49
C GLU A 13 -7.59 -0.35 -11.06
N ILE A 14 -8.38 0.51 -10.43
CA ILE A 14 -7.93 1.80 -9.93
C ILE A 14 -6.82 1.62 -8.89
N SER A 15 -6.98 0.66 -7.98
CA SER A 15 -5.97 0.35 -6.96
C SER A 15 -4.66 -0.13 -7.58
N MET A 16 -4.75 -1.01 -8.58
CA MET A 16 -3.58 -1.55 -9.27
C MET A 16 -2.83 -0.45 -10.01
N ASP A 17 -3.55 0.39 -10.73
CA ASP A 17 -2.97 1.52 -11.46
C ASP A 17 -2.30 2.51 -10.50
N CYS A 18 -2.97 2.82 -9.40
CA CYS A 18 -2.44 3.72 -8.37
C CYS A 18 -1.17 3.14 -7.74
N ALA A 19 -1.19 1.86 -7.37
CA ALA A 19 -0.02 1.20 -6.80
C ALA A 19 1.16 1.20 -7.77
N TYR A 20 0.90 0.97 -9.04
CA TYR A 20 1.95 1.03 -10.06
C TYR A 20 2.50 2.44 -10.21
N ASP A 21 1.64 3.45 -10.22
CA ASP A 21 2.07 4.84 -10.31
C ASP A 21 2.93 5.28 -9.11
N ILE A 22 2.67 4.71 -7.93
CA ILE A 22 3.44 5.00 -6.72
C ILE A 22 4.75 4.19 -6.67
N PHE A 23 4.66 2.88 -6.85
CA PHE A 23 5.74 1.94 -6.57
C PHE A 23 6.40 1.33 -7.81
N GLY A 24 5.76 1.45 -8.99
CA GLY A 24 6.24 0.79 -10.21
C GLY A 24 6.36 -0.71 -10.01
N LYS A 25 7.48 -1.27 -10.44
CA LYS A 25 7.74 -2.72 -10.33
C LYS A 25 7.95 -3.23 -8.91
N TYR A 26 8.00 -2.32 -7.92
CA TYR A 26 8.17 -2.68 -6.52
C TYR A 26 6.85 -2.74 -5.75
N ALA A 27 5.71 -2.56 -6.42
CA ALA A 27 4.40 -2.61 -5.77
C ALA A 27 4.20 -3.93 -5.02
N PHE A 28 3.64 -3.83 -3.80
CA PHE A 28 3.30 -4.98 -2.95
C PHE A 28 4.50 -5.83 -2.53
N ARG A 29 5.68 -5.25 -2.50
CA ARG A 29 6.93 -5.94 -2.15
C ARG A 29 7.62 -5.23 -1.01
N ARG A 30 8.39 -5.98 -0.24
CA ARG A 30 9.28 -5.36 0.77
C ARG A 30 10.34 -4.53 0.04
N ILE A 31 10.59 -3.35 0.55
CA ILE A 31 11.61 -2.44 0.04
C ILE A 31 12.54 -2.08 1.19
N SER A 32 13.80 -2.51 1.11
CA SER A 32 14.77 -2.35 2.20
C SER A 32 15.57 -1.05 2.15
N SER A 33 15.63 -0.43 0.97
CA SER A 33 16.42 0.78 0.77
C SER A 33 15.85 1.61 -0.37
N ILE A 34 16.26 2.88 -0.45
CA ILE A 34 15.89 3.79 -1.55
C ILE A 34 17.20 4.33 -2.14
N PRO A 35 17.53 3.99 -3.40
CA PRO A 35 16.82 3.09 -4.31
C PRO A 35 16.92 1.62 -3.88
N PRO A 36 15.96 0.79 -4.27
CA PRO A 36 15.97 -0.62 -3.88
C PRO A 36 17.17 -1.38 -4.45
N ALA A 37 17.81 -2.21 -3.62
CA ALA A 37 18.94 -3.03 -4.04
C ALA A 37 18.50 -4.27 -4.81
N LYS A 38 17.27 -4.75 -4.57
CA LYS A 38 16.73 -5.95 -5.22
C LYS A 38 15.20 -5.86 -5.28
N ARG A 39 14.62 -6.69 -6.16
CA ARG A 39 13.18 -6.83 -6.28
C ARG A 39 12.73 -8.08 -5.52
N ASN A 40 12.13 -7.87 -4.36
CA ASN A 40 11.61 -8.96 -3.52
C ASN A 40 10.34 -9.56 -4.14
N PRO A 41 9.94 -10.79 -3.77
CA PRO A 41 8.66 -11.35 -4.21
C PRO A 41 7.48 -10.54 -3.66
N ILE A 42 6.32 -10.67 -4.31
CA ILE A 42 5.09 -10.06 -3.84
C ILE A 42 4.73 -10.66 -2.48
N ASN A 43 4.39 -9.78 -1.54
CA ASN A 43 3.91 -10.16 -0.22
C ASN A 43 2.39 -10.04 -0.20
N VAL A 44 1.69 -11.12 0.14
CA VAL A 44 0.22 -11.17 0.12
C VAL A 44 -0.39 -10.14 1.06
N ALA A 45 0.19 -9.96 2.24
CA ALA A 45 -0.32 -9.00 3.22
C ALA A 45 -0.19 -7.56 2.72
N LEU A 46 0.91 -7.24 2.05
CA LEU A 46 1.10 -5.93 1.42
C LEU A 46 0.13 -5.74 0.26
N PHE A 47 -0.08 -6.78 -0.54
CA PHE A 47 -1.05 -6.74 -1.63
C PHE A 47 -2.46 -6.42 -1.10
N GLU A 48 -2.93 -7.16 -0.10
CA GLU A 48 -4.26 -6.96 0.47
C GLU A 48 -4.42 -5.57 1.11
N SER A 49 -3.50 -5.20 1.99
CA SER A 49 -3.64 -3.95 2.76
C SER A 49 -3.52 -2.72 1.88
N TRP A 50 -2.58 -2.70 0.94
CA TRP A 50 -2.42 -1.57 0.03
C TRP A 50 -3.53 -1.49 -1.01
N SER A 51 -4.00 -2.63 -1.53
CA SER A 51 -5.11 -2.64 -2.48
C SER A 51 -6.38 -2.04 -1.88
N VAL A 52 -6.70 -2.42 -0.64
CA VAL A 52 -7.87 -1.89 0.07
C VAL A 52 -7.67 -0.42 0.40
N GLY A 53 -6.52 -0.06 0.97
CA GLY A 53 -6.24 1.33 1.35
C GLY A 53 -6.34 2.29 0.17
N LEU A 54 -5.77 1.91 -0.98
CA LEU A 54 -5.82 2.75 -2.17
C LEU A 54 -7.21 2.79 -2.82
N SER A 55 -7.99 1.71 -2.73
CA SER A 55 -9.34 1.65 -3.31
C SER A 55 -10.32 2.60 -2.61
N GLU A 56 -10.07 2.94 -1.35
CA GLU A 56 -10.93 3.80 -0.56
C GLU A 56 -10.73 5.29 -0.82
N LEU A 57 -9.69 5.64 -1.57
CA LEU A 57 -9.34 7.04 -1.83
C LEU A 57 -10.12 7.63 -2.99
N SER A 58 -10.42 8.93 -2.90
CA SER A 58 -10.97 9.69 -4.03
C SER A 58 -9.88 9.90 -5.09
N SER A 59 -10.29 10.28 -6.30
CA SER A 59 -9.32 10.58 -7.37
C SER A 59 -8.38 11.72 -6.99
N TRP A 60 -8.87 12.73 -6.26
CA TRP A 60 -8.06 13.83 -5.75
C TRP A 60 -6.99 13.33 -4.77
N GLN A 61 -7.39 12.45 -3.85
CA GLN A 61 -6.46 11.89 -2.87
C GLN A 61 -5.39 11.04 -3.54
N ARG A 62 -5.77 10.19 -4.50
CA ARG A 62 -4.81 9.36 -5.25
C ARG A 62 -3.80 10.24 -5.99
N LYS A 63 -4.29 11.28 -6.65
CA LYS A 63 -3.41 12.23 -7.36
C LYS A 63 -2.38 12.85 -6.40
N LYS A 64 -2.84 13.29 -5.24
CA LYS A 64 -1.96 13.90 -4.23
C LYS A 64 -0.91 12.92 -3.74
N ILE A 65 -1.29 11.67 -3.50
CA ILE A 65 -0.36 10.63 -3.06
C ILE A 65 0.69 10.36 -4.13
N ILE A 66 0.28 10.25 -5.39
CA ILE A 66 1.20 10.01 -6.51
C ILE A 66 2.18 11.17 -6.66
N GLU A 67 1.70 12.40 -6.52
CA GLU A 67 2.57 13.59 -6.56
C GLU A 67 3.59 13.60 -5.41
N ASN A 68 3.28 12.96 -4.30
CA ASN A 68 4.15 12.89 -3.12
C ASN A 68 4.70 11.46 -2.90
N LYS A 69 4.85 10.69 -3.95
CA LYS A 69 5.26 9.28 -3.86
C LYS A 69 6.62 9.09 -3.20
N GLU A 70 7.54 10.03 -3.36
CA GLU A 70 8.85 9.93 -2.71
C GLU A 70 8.73 9.94 -1.19
N THR A 71 7.85 10.80 -0.66
CA THR A 71 7.56 10.84 0.76
C THR A 71 6.88 9.54 1.22
N LEU A 72 5.96 9.03 0.43
CA LEU A 72 5.28 7.77 0.73
C LEU A 72 6.28 6.61 0.79
N TRP A 73 7.19 6.52 -0.17
CA TRP A 73 8.24 5.50 -0.18
C TRP A 73 9.07 5.55 1.10
N LYS A 74 9.45 6.75 1.51
CA LYS A 74 10.25 6.94 2.73
C LYS A 74 9.51 6.43 3.96
N TYR A 75 8.23 6.80 4.10
CA TYR A 75 7.42 6.35 5.24
C TYR A 75 7.23 4.83 5.22
N PHE A 76 7.02 4.25 4.04
CA PHE A 76 6.86 2.82 3.89
C PHE A 76 8.15 2.06 4.25
N VAL A 77 9.28 2.48 3.73
CA VAL A 77 10.58 1.86 4.04
C VAL A 77 10.89 1.98 5.53
N ASP A 78 10.64 3.14 6.13
CA ASP A 78 10.82 3.34 7.57
C ASP A 78 9.90 2.41 8.38
N ALA A 79 8.64 2.25 7.96
CA ALA A 79 7.70 1.35 8.62
C ALA A 79 8.18 -0.09 8.56
N LEU A 80 8.71 -0.54 7.42
CA LEU A 80 9.22 -1.90 7.26
C LEU A 80 10.42 -2.21 8.15
N GLN A 81 11.15 -1.20 8.58
CA GLN A 81 12.25 -1.36 9.52
C GLN A 81 11.77 -1.56 10.95
N ASN A 82 10.53 -1.22 11.24
CA ASN A 82 9.92 -1.52 12.52
C ASN A 82 9.65 -3.01 12.61
N HIS A 83 10.20 -3.66 13.66
CA HIS A 83 10.08 -5.12 13.82
C HIS A 83 8.62 -5.58 13.88
N SER A 84 7.76 -4.83 14.56
CA SER A 84 6.34 -5.18 14.70
C SER A 84 5.63 -5.23 13.34
N TYR A 85 5.75 -4.20 12.52
CA TYR A 85 5.13 -4.19 11.20
C TYR A 85 5.75 -5.25 10.28
N SER A 86 7.06 -5.36 10.28
CA SER A 86 7.76 -6.37 9.48
C SER A 86 7.30 -7.79 9.84
N SER A 87 7.01 -8.05 11.10
CA SER A 87 6.43 -9.31 11.57
C SER A 87 4.96 -9.46 11.16
N ASP A 88 4.17 -8.39 11.28
CA ASP A 88 2.73 -8.41 10.99
C ASP A 88 2.41 -8.78 9.54
N ILE A 89 3.28 -8.46 8.60
CA ILE A 89 3.04 -8.80 7.18
C ILE A 89 3.47 -10.23 6.83
N ASN A 90 3.97 -11.00 7.80
CA ASN A 90 4.38 -12.40 7.61
C ASN A 90 3.48 -13.40 8.30
N THR A 91 2.36 -12.99 8.88
CA THR A 91 1.52 -13.87 9.68
C THR A 91 0.04 -13.65 9.37
N ALA A 92 -0.77 -14.69 9.56
CA ALA A 92 -2.22 -14.63 9.41
C ALA A 92 -2.95 -14.40 10.74
N LYS A 93 -2.24 -14.09 11.84
CA LYS A 93 -2.86 -13.82 13.13
C LYS A 93 -3.77 -12.60 13.06
N TYR A 94 -4.93 -12.69 13.71
CA TYR A 94 -5.97 -11.64 13.66
C TYR A 94 -5.44 -10.25 13.98
N ASN A 95 -4.73 -10.10 15.09
CA ASN A 95 -4.22 -8.79 15.50
C ASN A 95 -3.19 -8.22 14.51
N SER A 96 -2.40 -9.09 13.86
CA SER A 96 -1.44 -8.68 12.84
C SER A 96 -2.14 -8.20 11.58
N VAL A 97 -3.24 -8.85 11.18
CA VAL A 97 -4.06 -8.41 10.04
C VAL A 97 -4.58 -7.00 10.28
N LYS A 98 -5.17 -6.76 11.46
CA LYS A 98 -5.69 -5.45 11.81
C LYS A 98 -4.59 -4.37 11.77
N ARG A 99 -3.44 -4.64 12.40
CA ARG A 99 -2.35 -3.66 12.47
C ARG A 99 -1.79 -3.30 11.09
N ARG A 100 -1.67 -4.26 10.17
CA ARG A 100 -1.11 -3.94 8.85
C ARG A 100 -2.02 -3.04 8.01
N PHE A 101 -3.35 -3.15 8.16
CA PHE A 101 -4.28 -2.19 7.56
C PHE A 101 -4.17 -0.82 8.22
N GLU A 102 -4.04 -0.76 9.53
CA GLU A 102 -3.88 0.50 10.27
C GLU A 102 -2.59 1.24 9.87
N ILE A 103 -1.50 0.52 9.65
CA ILE A 103 -0.23 1.12 9.22
C ILE A 103 -0.36 1.73 7.81
N VAL A 104 -1.01 1.04 6.89
CA VAL A 104 -1.25 1.57 5.54
C VAL A 104 -2.08 2.85 5.62
N ASP A 105 -3.16 2.85 6.38
CA ASP A 105 -4.01 4.02 6.57
C ASP A 105 -3.24 5.18 7.18
N LYS A 106 -2.37 4.91 8.13
CA LYS A 106 -1.52 5.92 8.76
C LYS A 106 -0.55 6.54 7.77
N ILE A 107 0.13 5.72 6.96
CA ILE A 107 1.07 6.20 5.94
C ILE A 107 0.33 7.10 4.94
N ILE A 108 -0.81 6.64 4.44
CA ILE A 108 -1.63 7.40 3.48
C ILE A 108 -2.06 8.73 4.10
N SER A 109 -2.58 8.71 5.32
CA SER A 109 -3.02 9.92 6.01
C SER A 109 -1.90 10.92 6.19
N GLU A 110 -0.72 10.47 6.59
CA GLU A 110 0.45 11.34 6.78
C GLU A 110 0.89 11.99 5.46
N VAL A 111 0.84 11.25 4.36
CA VAL A 111 1.17 11.79 3.04
C VAL A 111 0.11 12.82 2.60
N LEU A 112 -1.16 12.57 2.87
CA LEU A 112 -2.25 13.48 2.51
C LEU A 112 -2.20 14.79 3.30
N GLU A 113 -1.56 14.82 4.46
CA GLU A 113 -1.38 16.04 5.25
C GLU A 113 -0.30 16.98 4.68
N LYS A 114 0.50 16.50 3.74
CA LYS A 114 1.49 17.34 3.05
C LYS A 114 0.79 18.26 2.05
#